data_9f8098bcd7357a01e8c3cc229e1ad04c
#
_entry.id   9f8098bcd7357a01e8c3cc229e1ad04c
#
_cell.length_a   1.000
_cell.length_b   1.000
_cell.length_c   1.000
_cell.angle_alpha   90.00
_cell.angle_beta   90.00
_cell.angle_gamma   90.00
#
_symmetry.space_group_name_H-M   'P 1'
#
loop_
_entity.id
_entity.type
_entity.pdbx_description
1 polymer ?
#
loop_
_entity_poly.entity_id
_entity_poly.type
_entity_poly.pdbx_seq_one_letter_code
_entity_poly.pdbx_strand_id
1 'polypeptide(L)'
;VTTVFNPALLTAVVLLVVLFMLVRFNRATDFTIWAGVAALAVCPVRGADGAWSVGIIAPADALGGLANDGVVTIAALFLVAAGLRETGVMNWLVANVFGKPASLFAAQNRLLWPTAVMSGFLNNTPLVAMLLPVVQEWARRHALPVSTLLMPLSFASILGGACTLIGTSTNIIVNGWLIEETGHPGLGMFEITAVAAPIAIVGIVFVIAFSRIALPDRRPALSPTDDPREYVVEMIVDEGSELVGQSIERAGLRGLPELYLVEIDRDGALIPAVSSNIELHANDRLVFAGLVDSVVDLQRFNGLRPANEQVFKLDEKRHNRIMVEAVVSNTCPLIGSTIKEGRFRTNYNAAIIAVARNGERLKRKIGDIDLRAGDTLLLEARSNFHEQQRNSRDFFLVSKLEGAPHVNTDRAPFALAILVGIVSSVSLGLLPMMTASLLGGLLMVASRCCGASLARKAIDWEVLLVIAGAIALGRAMEISGLAGTIGSGVRVLFGGDPTIMLAAIFALAMLLASAITAKAAAVLMLPIALAAANDLEVSFMPYVIAVMIASSTTVATPIGYPTNLMVYGPGGYHFFDYLRIGGPLSLIIWGLSVWLIPLAWPY
;
A
#
# COMPACT_ATOMS: atom_id res chain seq x y z
N VAL A 1 -18.72 1.15 44.11
CA VAL A 1 -19.68 1.05 43.01
C VAL A 1 -19.60 2.28 42.07
N THR A 2 -18.64 3.19 42.33
CA THR A 2 -18.52 4.49 41.62
C THR A 2 -17.59 4.50 40.40
N THR A 3 -17.10 3.34 39.92
CA THR A 3 -16.03 3.28 38.92
C THR A 3 -16.45 2.91 37.49
N VAL A 4 -17.72 2.59 37.24
CA VAL A 4 -18.16 2.08 35.92
C VAL A 4 -18.37 3.19 34.87
N PHE A 5 -18.45 4.47 35.28
CA PHE A 5 -18.72 5.60 34.39
C PHE A 5 -17.65 6.70 34.46
N ASN A 6 -16.41 6.34 34.79
CA ASN A 6 -15.29 7.27 34.72
C ASN A 6 -14.97 7.57 33.24
N PRO A 7 -14.98 8.84 32.81
CA PRO A 7 -14.71 9.22 31.41
C PRO A 7 -13.38 8.69 30.90
N ALA A 8 -12.31 8.73 31.72
CA ALA A 8 -11.00 8.22 31.33
C ALA A 8 -11.00 6.70 31.10
N LEU A 9 -11.69 5.93 31.98
CA LEU A 9 -11.80 4.48 31.80
C LEU A 9 -12.60 4.12 30.55
N LEU A 10 -13.70 4.82 30.30
CA LEU A 10 -14.55 4.61 29.12
C LEU A 10 -13.78 4.92 27.84
N THR A 11 -13.06 6.04 27.81
CA THR A 11 -12.19 6.41 26.69
C THR A 11 -11.10 5.36 26.47
N ALA A 12 -10.46 4.87 27.54
CA ALA A 12 -9.46 3.82 27.46
C ALA A 12 -10.03 2.52 26.86
N VAL A 13 -11.21 2.10 27.29
CA VAL A 13 -11.89 0.90 26.76
C VAL A 13 -12.20 1.07 25.28
N VAL A 14 -12.76 2.22 24.86
CA VAL A 14 -13.04 2.48 23.45
C VAL A 14 -11.76 2.47 22.61
N LEU A 15 -10.69 3.11 23.09
CA LEU A 15 -9.40 3.11 22.38
C LEU A 15 -8.78 1.71 22.29
N LEU A 16 -8.87 0.91 23.34
CA LEU A 16 -8.40 -0.49 23.31
C LEU A 16 -9.22 -1.34 22.33
N VAL A 17 -10.53 -1.12 22.25
CA VAL A 17 -11.39 -1.79 21.25
C VAL A 17 -11.03 -1.33 19.85
N VAL A 18 -10.85 -0.02 19.62
CA VAL A 18 -10.39 0.51 18.31
C VAL A 18 -9.04 -0.10 17.95
N LEU A 19 -8.07 -0.11 18.85
CA LEU A 19 -6.76 -0.72 18.64
C LEU A 19 -6.88 -2.21 18.31
N PHE A 20 -7.65 -2.96 19.09
CA PHE A 20 -7.89 -4.38 18.83
C PHE A 20 -8.53 -4.62 17.46
N MET A 21 -9.51 -3.81 17.08
CA MET A 21 -10.17 -3.88 15.78
C MET A 21 -9.20 -3.57 14.64
N LEU A 22 -8.35 -2.55 14.78
CA LEU A 22 -7.32 -2.20 13.81
C LEU A 22 -6.30 -3.34 13.62
N VAL A 23 -5.87 -3.98 14.72
CA VAL A 23 -4.93 -5.12 14.66
C VAL A 23 -5.60 -6.36 14.06
N ARG A 24 -6.85 -6.67 14.48
CA ARG A 24 -7.51 -7.94 14.12
C ARG A 24 -8.09 -7.94 12.71
N PHE A 25 -8.64 -6.82 12.28
CA PHE A 25 -9.38 -6.75 11.04
C PHE A 25 -8.66 -5.95 9.94
N ASN A 26 -7.77 -5.04 10.28
CA ASN A 26 -6.96 -4.20 9.36
C ASN A 26 -7.68 -3.81 8.05
N ARG A 27 -9.01 -3.68 8.11
CA ARG A 27 -9.89 -3.33 6.99
C ARG A 27 -10.68 -2.11 7.40
N ALA A 28 -10.83 -1.15 6.52
CA ALA A 28 -11.61 0.06 6.76
C ALA A 28 -11.13 0.79 8.06
N THR A 29 -9.85 1.19 8.06
CA THR A 29 -9.20 1.90 9.18
C THR A 29 -9.98 3.15 9.57
N ASP A 30 -10.46 3.90 8.58
CA ASP A 30 -11.30 5.08 8.73
C ASP A 30 -12.61 4.78 9.47
N PHE A 31 -13.36 3.78 9.03
CA PHE A 31 -14.60 3.38 9.70
C PHE A 31 -14.39 2.93 11.14
N THR A 32 -13.29 2.21 11.42
CA THR A 32 -12.96 1.75 12.77
C THR A 32 -12.70 2.93 13.71
N ILE A 33 -11.91 3.92 13.26
CA ILE A 33 -11.62 5.13 14.03
C ILE A 33 -12.90 5.93 14.24
N TRP A 34 -13.71 6.15 13.19
CA TRP A 34 -14.97 6.90 13.31
C TRP A 34 -16.03 6.18 14.15
N ALA A 35 -16.04 4.84 14.17
CA ALA A 35 -16.88 4.09 15.10
C ALA A 35 -16.49 4.36 16.56
N GLY A 36 -15.18 4.46 16.85
CA GLY A 36 -14.67 4.89 18.16
C GLY A 36 -15.09 6.31 18.52
N VAL A 37 -14.95 7.26 17.58
CA VAL A 37 -15.40 8.65 17.75
C VAL A 37 -16.91 8.71 18.03
N ALA A 38 -17.71 8.00 17.25
CA ALA A 38 -19.16 7.93 17.43
C ALA A 38 -19.54 7.33 18.80
N ALA A 39 -18.85 6.27 19.23
CA ALA A 39 -19.05 5.69 20.55
C ALA A 39 -18.77 6.72 21.66
N LEU A 40 -17.68 7.47 21.58
CA LEU A 40 -17.32 8.51 22.54
C LEU A 40 -18.27 9.71 22.52
N ALA A 41 -18.89 10.02 21.37
CA ALA A 41 -19.86 11.10 21.23
C ALA A 41 -21.26 10.74 21.78
N VAL A 42 -21.60 9.46 21.92
CA VAL A 42 -22.93 8.99 22.34
C VAL A 42 -22.94 8.33 23.72
N CYS A 43 -21.78 7.86 24.22
CA CYS A 43 -21.70 7.21 25.52
C CYS A 43 -22.16 8.12 26.67
N PRO A 44 -23.09 7.67 27.54
CA PRO A 44 -23.48 8.45 28.71
C PRO A 44 -22.33 8.52 29.72
N VAL A 45 -21.99 9.71 30.17
CA VAL A 45 -20.94 9.97 31.17
C VAL A 45 -21.53 10.74 32.34
N ARG A 46 -20.95 10.54 33.52
CA ARG A 46 -21.32 11.26 34.72
C ARG A 46 -20.23 12.27 35.05
N GLY A 47 -20.59 13.56 35.01
CA GLY A 47 -19.69 14.65 35.34
C GLY A 47 -19.25 14.62 36.81
N ALA A 48 -18.22 15.39 37.15
CA ALA A 48 -17.74 15.57 38.52
C ALA A 48 -18.80 16.17 39.46
N ASP A 49 -19.73 16.90 38.92
CA ASP A 49 -20.93 17.48 39.59
C ASP A 49 -22.04 16.45 39.84
N GLY A 50 -21.87 15.21 39.38
CA GLY A 50 -22.85 14.13 39.48
C GLY A 50 -23.94 14.17 38.41
N ALA A 51 -23.95 15.14 37.51
CA ALA A 51 -24.91 15.24 36.41
C ALA A 51 -24.57 14.23 35.30
N TRP A 52 -25.61 13.74 34.62
CA TRP A 52 -25.45 12.90 33.45
C TRP A 52 -25.39 13.77 32.19
N SER A 53 -24.40 13.56 31.37
CA SER A 53 -24.27 14.11 30.02
C SER A 53 -24.14 13.01 28.97
N VAL A 54 -24.50 13.32 27.74
CA VAL A 54 -24.32 12.44 26.59
C VAL A 54 -23.05 12.87 25.88
N GLY A 55 -22.14 11.92 25.71
CA GLY A 55 -20.88 12.11 25.00
C GLY A 55 -19.75 12.66 25.88
N ILE A 56 -18.55 12.15 25.65
CA ILE A 56 -17.29 12.69 26.19
C ILE A 56 -16.85 13.87 25.33
N ILE A 57 -17.11 13.81 24.02
CA ILE A 57 -16.78 14.87 23.06
C ILE A 57 -18.05 15.47 22.46
N ALA A 58 -18.03 16.79 22.27
CA ALA A 58 -19.11 17.45 21.56
C ALA A 58 -19.08 17.15 20.06
N PRO A 59 -20.23 17.18 19.35
CA PRO A 59 -20.27 16.98 17.90
C PRO A 59 -19.36 17.92 17.11
N ALA A 60 -19.18 19.15 17.57
CA ALA A 60 -18.29 20.13 16.96
C ALA A 60 -16.83 19.70 17.05
N ASP A 61 -16.38 19.20 18.22
CA ASP A 61 -15.02 18.69 18.42
C ASP A 61 -14.80 17.41 17.61
N ALA A 62 -15.82 16.53 17.52
CA ALA A 62 -15.74 15.32 16.72
C ALA A 62 -15.53 15.60 15.23
N LEU A 63 -16.14 16.68 14.70
CA LEU A 63 -16.04 17.05 13.29
C LEU A 63 -14.93 18.08 13.00
N GLY A 64 -14.36 18.72 14.02
CA GLY A 64 -13.33 19.76 13.89
C GLY A 64 -12.13 19.29 13.05
N GLY A 65 -11.73 18.04 13.22
CA GLY A 65 -10.64 17.46 12.45
C GLY A 65 -10.81 17.47 10.92
N LEU A 66 -12.06 17.52 10.41
CA LEU A 66 -12.31 17.61 8.96
C LEU A 66 -11.97 19.00 8.38
N ALA A 67 -12.01 20.05 9.19
CA ALA A 67 -11.66 21.42 8.80
C ALA A 67 -10.17 21.74 9.03
N ASN A 68 -9.38 20.78 9.48
CA ASN A 68 -7.96 20.95 9.77
C ASN A 68 -7.14 21.29 8.52
N ASP A 69 -6.25 22.27 8.61
CA ASP A 69 -5.38 22.73 7.53
C ASP A 69 -4.52 21.61 6.93
N GLY A 70 -4.09 20.64 7.76
CA GLY A 70 -3.35 19.46 7.34
C GLY A 70 -4.18 18.57 6.41
N VAL A 71 -5.46 18.36 6.71
CA VAL A 71 -6.37 17.56 5.87
C VAL A 71 -6.54 18.19 4.50
N VAL A 72 -6.76 19.51 4.45
CA VAL A 72 -6.88 20.27 3.20
C VAL A 72 -5.58 20.24 2.40
N THR A 73 -4.45 20.43 3.07
CA THR A 73 -3.11 20.36 2.45
C THR A 73 -2.87 19.00 1.78
N ILE A 74 -3.18 17.91 2.48
CA ILE A 74 -3.01 16.54 1.95
C ILE A 74 -3.91 16.32 0.74
N ALA A 75 -5.18 16.73 0.80
CA ALA A 75 -6.10 16.63 -0.32
C ALA A 75 -5.54 17.35 -1.57
N ALA A 76 -5.00 18.55 -1.40
CA ALA A 76 -4.37 19.31 -2.47
C ALA A 76 -3.10 18.64 -3.01
N LEU A 77 -2.25 18.08 -2.15
CA LEU A 77 -1.05 17.36 -2.55
C LEU A 77 -1.33 16.07 -3.32
N PHE A 78 -2.46 15.40 -3.07
CA PHE A 78 -2.89 14.28 -3.90
C PHE A 78 -3.18 14.71 -5.35
N LEU A 79 -3.70 15.92 -5.57
CA LEU A 79 -3.90 16.47 -6.92
C LEU A 79 -2.56 16.73 -7.62
N VAL A 80 -1.59 17.29 -6.89
CA VAL A 80 -0.23 17.54 -7.41
C VAL A 80 0.44 16.21 -7.79
N ALA A 81 0.38 15.22 -6.92
CA ALA A 81 0.93 13.89 -7.19
C ALA A 81 0.27 13.20 -8.40
N ALA A 82 -1.05 13.39 -8.56
CA ALA A 82 -1.78 12.90 -9.75
C ALA A 82 -1.28 13.56 -11.04
N GLY A 83 -1.06 14.87 -11.02
CA GLY A 83 -0.51 15.60 -12.17
C GLY A 83 0.89 15.13 -12.58
N LEU A 84 1.76 14.93 -11.62
CA LEU A 84 3.11 14.40 -11.85
C LEU A 84 3.09 12.97 -12.42
N ARG A 85 2.17 12.14 -11.95
CA ARG A 85 2.01 10.76 -12.42
C ARG A 85 1.52 10.71 -13.87
N GLU A 86 0.49 11.51 -14.20
CA GLU A 86 -0.13 11.50 -15.53
C GLU A 86 0.76 12.12 -16.63
N THR A 87 1.63 13.03 -16.27
CA THR A 87 2.55 13.67 -17.21
C THR A 87 3.83 12.86 -17.49
N GLY A 88 4.01 11.71 -16.82
CA GLY A 88 5.13 10.80 -17.07
C GLY A 88 6.51 11.35 -16.71
N VAL A 89 6.59 12.35 -15.85
CA VAL A 89 7.86 12.86 -15.28
C VAL A 89 8.74 11.72 -14.80
N MET A 90 8.11 10.69 -14.20
CA MET A 90 8.81 9.52 -13.67
C MET A 90 9.49 8.68 -14.76
N ASN A 91 8.80 8.44 -15.88
CA ASN A 91 9.37 7.66 -16.99
C ASN A 91 10.59 8.37 -17.60
N TRP A 92 10.54 9.68 -17.71
CA TRP A 92 11.67 10.49 -18.16
C TRP A 92 12.87 10.40 -17.21
N LEU A 93 12.63 10.51 -15.89
CA LEU A 93 13.68 10.37 -14.88
C LEU A 93 14.32 8.98 -14.90
N VAL A 94 13.53 7.93 -14.97
CA VAL A 94 14.02 6.54 -15.02
C VAL A 94 14.87 6.30 -16.27
N ALA A 95 14.42 6.76 -17.44
CA ALA A 95 15.15 6.58 -18.71
C ALA A 95 16.54 7.21 -18.67
N ASN A 96 16.68 8.36 -17.98
CA ASN A 96 17.95 9.11 -17.96
C ASN A 96 18.88 8.69 -16.80
N VAL A 97 18.34 8.12 -15.71
CA VAL A 97 19.12 7.86 -14.47
C VAL A 97 19.62 6.42 -14.38
N PHE A 98 18.83 5.42 -14.79
CA PHE A 98 19.18 4.02 -14.54
C PHE A 98 20.31 3.49 -15.43
N GLY A 99 20.32 3.82 -16.72
CA GLY A 99 21.37 3.44 -17.68
C GLY A 99 21.71 1.94 -17.67
N LYS A 100 22.95 1.60 -18.08
CA LYS A 100 23.50 0.23 -18.05
C LYS A 100 24.40 0.07 -16.82
N PRO A 101 24.02 -0.72 -15.79
CA PRO A 101 24.86 -0.92 -14.62
C PRO A 101 25.96 -1.96 -14.91
N ALA A 102 27.18 -1.69 -14.44
CA ALA A 102 28.30 -2.64 -14.57
C ALA A 102 28.30 -3.73 -13.48
N SER A 103 27.56 -3.56 -12.40
CA SER A 103 27.49 -4.47 -11.25
C SER A 103 26.20 -4.24 -10.45
N LEU A 104 25.86 -5.20 -9.57
CA LEU A 104 24.73 -5.06 -8.64
C LEU A 104 24.90 -3.83 -7.74
N PHE A 105 26.11 -3.54 -7.26
CA PHE A 105 26.40 -2.36 -6.46
C PHE A 105 26.10 -1.06 -7.24
N ALA A 106 26.54 -0.99 -8.51
CA ALA A 106 26.25 0.15 -9.37
C ALA A 106 24.74 0.28 -9.65
N ALA A 107 24.04 -0.86 -9.81
CA ALA A 107 22.61 -0.90 -10.01
C ALA A 107 21.87 -0.34 -8.78
N GLN A 108 22.21 -0.82 -7.59
CA GLN A 108 21.61 -0.34 -6.34
C GLN A 108 21.84 1.15 -6.11
N ASN A 109 23.05 1.64 -6.32
CA ASN A 109 23.32 3.07 -6.18
C ASN A 109 22.51 3.93 -7.16
N ARG A 110 22.42 3.52 -8.44
CA ARG A 110 21.63 4.22 -9.45
C ARG A 110 20.12 4.15 -9.19
N LEU A 111 19.66 3.14 -8.47
CA LEU A 111 18.26 2.97 -8.13
C LEU A 111 17.89 3.70 -6.83
N LEU A 112 18.65 3.46 -5.74
CA LEU A 112 18.20 3.84 -4.39
C LEU A 112 18.32 5.33 -4.10
N TRP A 113 19.43 5.99 -4.48
CA TRP A 113 19.60 7.42 -4.24
C TRP A 113 18.57 8.29 -4.96
N PRO A 114 18.34 8.11 -6.28
CA PRO A 114 17.31 8.87 -6.95
C PRO A 114 15.90 8.57 -6.41
N THR A 115 15.62 7.31 -6.09
CA THR A 115 14.33 6.93 -5.48
C THR A 115 14.11 7.65 -4.15
N ALA A 116 15.11 7.69 -3.27
CA ALA A 116 15.00 8.40 -1.99
C ALA A 116 14.75 9.90 -2.19
N VAL A 117 15.52 10.55 -3.08
CA VAL A 117 15.32 11.97 -3.40
C VAL A 117 13.91 12.23 -3.95
N MET A 118 13.45 11.40 -4.90
CA MET A 118 12.12 11.53 -5.47
C MET A 118 11.01 11.31 -4.43
N SER A 119 11.21 10.35 -3.53
CA SER A 119 10.26 10.03 -2.48
C SER A 119 10.11 11.13 -1.44
N GLY A 120 11.12 11.98 -1.28
CA GLY A 120 11.00 13.19 -0.48
C GLY A 120 9.95 14.18 -0.99
N PHE A 121 9.58 14.12 -2.27
CA PHE A 121 8.60 15.03 -2.88
C PHE A 121 7.35 14.33 -3.41
N LEU A 122 7.37 13.00 -3.47
CA LEU A 122 6.28 12.17 -3.96
C LEU A 122 5.95 11.10 -2.92
N ASN A 123 4.67 10.83 -2.74
CA ASN A 123 4.26 9.78 -1.83
C ASN A 123 4.86 8.43 -2.25
N ASN A 124 5.35 7.66 -1.28
CA ASN A 124 6.06 6.40 -1.45
C ASN A 124 5.27 5.38 -2.29
N THR A 125 3.98 5.23 -2.02
CA THR A 125 3.12 4.21 -2.64
C THR A 125 3.03 4.36 -4.16
N PRO A 126 2.62 5.49 -4.74
CA PRO A 126 2.60 5.67 -6.18
C PRO A 126 3.99 5.62 -6.81
N LEU A 127 5.04 6.08 -6.11
CA LEU A 127 6.41 6.03 -6.61
C LEU A 127 6.87 4.58 -6.81
N VAL A 128 6.74 3.74 -5.79
CA VAL A 128 7.14 2.32 -5.87
C VAL A 128 6.28 1.56 -6.87
N ALA A 129 4.96 1.84 -6.93
CA ALA A 129 4.07 1.23 -7.93
C ALA A 129 4.52 1.49 -9.37
N MET A 130 5.00 2.71 -9.66
CA MET A 130 5.51 3.05 -10.99
C MET A 130 6.89 2.46 -11.28
N LEU A 131 7.78 2.47 -10.29
CA LEU A 131 9.15 1.99 -10.47
C LEU A 131 9.24 0.45 -10.52
N LEU A 132 8.34 -0.26 -9.86
CA LEU A 132 8.39 -1.70 -9.73
C LEU A 132 8.45 -2.44 -11.08
N PRO A 133 7.51 -2.24 -12.04
CA PRO A 133 7.59 -2.92 -13.34
C PRO A 133 8.83 -2.50 -14.14
N VAL A 134 9.25 -1.24 -14.01
CA VAL A 134 10.44 -0.72 -14.69
C VAL A 134 11.70 -1.38 -14.16
N VAL A 135 11.82 -1.53 -12.82
CA VAL A 135 12.96 -2.18 -12.17
C VAL A 135 12.98 -3.68 -12.49
N GLN A 136 11.83 -4.34 -12.54
CA GLN A 136 11.75 -5.75 -12.97
C GLN A 136 12.27 -5.92 -14.39
N GLU A 137 11.82 -5.10 -15.34
CA GLU A 137 12.26 -5.15 -16.73
C GLU A 137 13.74 -4.80 -16.87
N TRP A 138 14.19 -3.76 -16.15
CA TRP A 138 15.60 -3.36 -16.12
C TRP A 138 16.50 -4.47 -15.56
N ALA A 139 16.08 -5.11 -14.47
CA ALA A 139 16.78 -6.24 -13.88
C ALA A 139 16.90 -7.43 -14.85
N ARG A 140 15.80 -7.77 -15.55
CA ARG A 140 15.80 -8.84 -16.57
C ARG A 140 16.77 -8.55 -17.70
N ARG A 141 16.73 -7.34 -18.28
CA ARG A 141 17.62 -6.92 -19.38
C ARG A 141 19.11 -6.99 -19.03
N HIS A 142 19.44 -6.87 -17.75
CA HIS A 142 20.82 -6.86 -17.27
C HIS A 142 21.20 -8.11 -16.47
N ALA A 143 20.33 -9.14 -16.48
CA ALA A 143 20.51 -10.40 -15.75
C ALA A 143 20.80 -10.20 -14.24
N LEU A 144 20.15 -9.18 -13.62
CA LEU A 144 20.28 -8.88 -12.19
C LEU A 144 19.17 -9.60 -11.39
N PRO A 145 19.47 -10.07 -10.16
CA PRO A 145 18.45 -10.63 -9.29
C PRO A 145 17.41 -9.57 -8.88
N VAL A 146 16.15 -9.80 -9.24
CA VAL A 146 15.04 -8.87 -8.94
C VAL A 146 14.87 -8.70 -7.43
N SER A 147 15.03 -9.77 -6.67
CA SER A 147 14.93 -9.77 -5.19
C SER A 147 15.96 -8.85 -4.50
N THR A 148 17.12 -8.63 -5.10
CA THR A 148 18.14 -7.74 -4.53
C THR A 148 17.92 -6.27 -4.87
N LEU A 149 16.87 -5.94 -5.64
CA LEU A 149 16.54 -4.57 -6.06
C LEU A 149 15.20 -4.10 -5.50
N LEU A 150 14.17 -4.95 -5.44
CA LEU A 150 12.81 -4.51 -5.11
C LEU A 150 12.62 -4.15 -3.63
N MET A 151 13.10 -4.96 -2.68
CA MET A 151 13.05 -4.61 -1.24
C MET A 151 13.90 -3.37 -0.94
N PRO A 152 15.15 -3.25 -1.41
CA PRO A 152 15.91 -2.01 -1.35
C PRO A 152 15.19 -0.80 -1.93
N LEU A 153 14.51 -0.94 -3.07
CA LEU A 153 13.67 0.12 -3.66
C LEU A 153 12.61 0.63 -2.67
N SER A 154 11.87 -0.30 -2.05
CA SER A 154 10.86 0.04 -1.04
C SER A 154 11.48 0.77 0.15
N PHE A 155 12.59 0.26 0.68
CA PHE A 155 13.26 0.88 1.83
C PHE A 155 13.83 2.27 1.51
N ALA A 156 14.43 2.45 0.34
CA ALA A 156 14.89 3.76 -0.11
C ALA A 156 13.74 4.77 -0.26
N SER A 157 12.59 4.31 -0.77
CA SER A 157 11.38 5.14 -0.85
C SER A 157 10.89 5.54 0.55
N ILE A 158 10.82 4.61 1.50
CA ILE A 158 10.39 4.86 2.88
C ILE A 158 11.33 5.86 3.57
N LEU A 159 12.64 5.62 3.51
CA LEU A 159 13.64 6.49 4.12
C LEU A 159 13.66 7.89 3.49
N GLY A 160 13.57 7.97 2.17
CA GLY A 160 13.51 9.25 1.46
C GLY A 160 12.23 10.02 1.75
N GLY A 161 11.08 9.32 1.80
CA GLY A 161 9.78 9.91 2.12
C GLY A 161 9.72 10.50 3.52
N ALA A 162 10.46 9.95 4.48
CA ALA A 162 10.55 10.48 5.84
C ALA A 162 11.34 11.81 5.92
N CYS A 163 12.15 12.16 4.90
CA CYS A 163 13.02 13.33 4.94
C CYS A 163 12.29 14.67 4.80
N THR A 164 11.08 14.70 4.28
CA THR A 164 10.32 15.94 4.12
C THR A 164 8.91 15.80 4.66
N LEU A 165 8.26 16.93 4.88
CA LEU A 165 6.88 16.94 5.37
C LEU A 165 5.90 16.28 4.39
N ILE A 166 6.11 16.42 3.08
CA ILE A 166 5.20 15.94 2.02
C ILE A 166 5.52 14.54 1.50
N GLY A 167 6.70 14.00 1.78
CA GLY A 167 7.14 12.72 1.23
C GLY A 167 6.30 11.54 1.68
N THR A 168 5.72 11.60 2.87
CA THR A 168 4.80 10.57 3.36
C THR A 168 3.57 11.18 4.04
N SER A 169 2.41 10.55 3.84
CA SER A 169 1.17 10.99 4.48
C SER A 169 1.24 10.96 6.01
N THR A 170 2.06 10.11 6.61
CA THR A 170 2.25 10.03 8.06
C THR A 170 2.81 11.33 8.64
N ASN A 171 3.81 11.93 7.97
CA ASN A 171 4.38 13.21 8.41
C ASN A 171 3.34 14.33 8.41
N ILE A 172 2.49 14.37 7.39
CA ILE A 172 1.46 15.39 7.28
C ILE A 172 0.35 15.17 8.32
N ILE A 173 0.01 13.90 8.63
CA ILE A 173 -0.92 13.55 9.71
C ILE A 173 -0.43 14.10 11.04
N VAL A 174 0.83 13.81 11.37
CA VAL A 174 1.45 14.26 12.63
C VAL A 174 1.52 15.78 12.70
N ASN A 175 1.88 16.43 11.59
CA ASN A 175 1.94 17.89 11.53
C ASN A 175 0.55 18.54 11.67
N GLY A 176 -0.48 17.99 11.02
CA GLY A 176 -1.85 18.48 11.15
C GLY A 176 -2.37 18.36 12.58
N TRP A 177 -2.08 17.24 13.24
CA TRP A 177 -2.40 17.03 14.65
C TRP A 177 -1.63 18.00 15.56
N LEU A 178 -0.33 18.20 15.30
CA LEU A 178 0.50 19.15 16.04
C LEU A 178 -0.08 20.57 16.03
N ILE A 179 -0.51 21.06 14.86
CA ILE A 179 -1.10 22.38 14.70
C ILE A 179 -2.38 22.51 15.55
N GLU A 180 -3.26 21.51 15.47
CA GLU A 180 -4.58 21.54 16.13
C GLU A 180 -4.48 21.45 17.65
N GLU A 181 -3.71 20.50 18.16
CA GLU A 181 -3.69 20.18 19.59
C GLU A 181 -2.78 21.11 20.41
N THR A 182 -1.72 21.64 19.80
CA THR A 182 -0.73 22.43 20.54
C THR A 182 -0.76 23.93 20.19
N GLY A 183 -1.48 24.33 19.16
CA GLY A 183 -1.44 25.69 18.62
C GLY A 183 -0.10 26.04 17.96
N HIS A 184 0.78 25.07 17.74
CA HIS A 184 2.04 25.28 17.04
C HIS A 184 1.78 25.66 15.57
N PRO A 185 2.56 26.55 14.95
CA PRO A 185 2.35 26.98 13.55
C PRO A 185 2.57 25.85 12.51
N GLY A 186 2.95 24.66 12.97
CA GLY A 186 3.32 23.53 12.14
C GLY A 186 4.82 23.48 11.83
N LEU A 187 5.25 22.35 11.28
CA LEU A 187 6.64 22.14 10.86
C LEU A 187 6.86 22.72 9.47
N GLY A 188 8.03 23.31 9.26
CA GLY A 188 8.52 23.67 7.94
C GLY A 188 8.75 22.44 7.06
N MET A 189 8.71 22.61 5.72
CA MET A 189 8.81 21.53 4.75
C MET A 189 10.06 20.65 4.93
N PHE A 190 11.20 21.25 5.27
CA PHE A 190 12.50 20.59 5.44
C PHE A 190 12.98 20.54 6.90
N GLU A 191 12.16 20.92 7.84
CA GLU A 191 12.56 20.98 9.25
C GLU A 191 12.96 19.61 9.79
N ILE A 192 12.17 18.57 9.46
CA ILE A 192 12.47 17.19 9.82
C ILE A 192 13.72 16.63 9.12
N THR A 193 14.16 17.25 8.01
CA THR A 193 15.30 16.80 7.19
C THR A 193 16.60 16.79 7.99
N ALA A 194 16.74 17.68 8.98
CA ALA A 194 17.92 17.73 9.83
C ALA A 194 18.22 16.39 10.53
N VAL A 195 17.19 15.66 10.92
CA VAL A 195 17.31 14.35 11.57
C VAL A 195 17.08 13.20 10.56
N ALA A 196 16.08 13.32 9.71
CA ALA A 196 15.70 12.23 8.81
C ALA A 196 16.71 11.99 7.67
N ALA A 197 17.40 13.03 7.16
CA ALA A 197 18.38 12.83 6.09
C ALA A 197 19.62 12.05 6.53
N PRO A 198 20.28 12.33 7.68
CA PRO A 198 21.34 11.46 8.20
C PRO A 198 20.90 10.01 8.37
N ILE A 199 19.68 9.79 8.90
CA ILE A 199 19.10 8.45 9.07
C ILE A 199 18.92 7.77 7.70
N ALA A 200 18.38 8.48 6.70
CA ALA A 200 18.18 7.96 5.36
C ALA A 200 19.52 7.61 4.68
N ILE A 201 20.53 8.46 4.81
CA ILE A 201 21.87 8.20 4.25
C ILE A 201 22.47 6.92 4.86
N VAL A 202 22.51 6.82 6.19
CA VAL A 202 23.04 5.64 6.88
C VAL A 202 22.21 4.41 6.53
N GLY A 203 20.88 4.53 6.50
CA GLY A 203 19.98 3.43 6.14
C GLY A 203 20.18 2.93 4.71
N ILE A 204 20.32 3.82 3.72
CA ILE A 204 20.57 3.44 2.33
C ILE A 204 21.94 2.76 2.19
N VAL A 205 22.98 3.32 2.81
CA VAL A 205 24.32 2.71 2.82
C VAL A 205 24.27 1.31 3.45
N PHE A 206 23.57 1.16 4.59
CA PHE A 206 23.36 -0.14 5.21
C PHE A 206 22.65 -1.13 4.27
N VAL A 207 21.57 -0.70 3.63
CA VAL A 207 20.80 -1.55 2.68
C VAL A 207 21.68 -1.99 1.51
N ILE A 208 22.48 -1.09 0.93
CA ILE A 208 23.41 -1.42 -0.16
C ILE A 208 24.46 -2.44 0.30
N ALA A 209 25.03 -2.26 1.48
CA ALA A 209 26.06 -3.14 2.01
C ALA A 209 25.53 -4.53 2.38
N PHE A 210 24.35 -4.57 3.04
CA PHE A 210 23.80 -5.80 3.61
C PHE A 210 22.89 -6.60 2.67
N SER A 211 22.27 -5.98 1.68
CA SER A 211 21.33 -6.64 0.78
C SER A 211 21.93 -7.86 0.04
N ARG A 212 23.23 -7.79 -0.29
CA ARG A 212 23.93 -8.89 -0.96
C ARG A 212 24.07 -10.16 -0.11
N ILE A 213 24.15 -9.97 1.23
CA ILE A 213 24.38 -11.06 2.19
C ILE A 213 23.03 -11.58 2.71
N ALA A 214 22.09 -10.68 2.92
CA ALA A 214 20.85 -10.96 3.62
C ALA A 214 19.70 -11.35 2.68
N LEU A 215 19.69 -10.86 1.44
CA LEU A 215 18.65 -11.21 0.47
C LEU A 215 19.05 -12.42 -0.37
N PRO A 216 18.20 -13.44 -0.43
CA PRO A 216 18.42 -14.57 -1.33
C PRO A 216 18.20 -14.16 -2.78
N ASP A 217 18.96 -14.78 -3.70
CA ASP A 217 18.69 -14.69 -5.13
C ASP A 217 17.50 -15.59 -5.46
N ARG A 218 16.31 -15.00 -5.50
CA ARG A 218 15.07 -15.70 -5.85
C ARG A 218 14.49 -15.14 -7.14
N ARG A 219 13.95 -16.06 -7.94
CA ARG A 219 13.10 -15.69 -9.06
C ARG A 219 11.67 -15.47 -8.56
N PRO A 220 10.89 -14.56 -9.17
CA PRO A 220 9.48 -14.43 -8.87
C PRO A 220 8.76 -15.78 -9.03
N ALA A 221 7.86 -16.09 -8.11
CA ALA A 221 7.09 -17.34 -8.15
C ALA A 221 6.13 -17.41 -9.34
N LEU A 222 5.75 -16.25 -9.88
CA LEU A 222 4.98 -16.10 -11.10
C LEU A 222 5.72 -15.13 -12.00
N SER A 223 5.93 -15.50 -13.24
CA SER A 223 6.48 -14.61 -14.26
C SER A 223 5.52 -14.57 -15.44
N PRO A 224 5.15 -13.37 -15.90
CA PRO A 224 4.35 -13.24 -17.11
C PRO A 224 5.07 -13.73 -18.37
N THR A 225 6.40 -13.96 -18.29
CA THR A 225 7.20 -14.57 -19.34
C THR A 225 7.28 -16.10 -19.24
N ASP A 226 6.66 -16.70 -18.20
CA ASP A 226 6.44 -18.15 -18.20
C ASP A 226 5.59 -18.46 -19.43
N ASP A 227 6.00 -19.46 -20.21
CA ASP A 227 5.34 -19.79 -21.48
C ASP A 227 3.83 -19.98 -21.20
N PRO A 228 2.93 -19.23 -21.85
CA PRO A 228 1.49 -19.44 -21.69
C PRO A 228 1.07 -20.91 -21.92
N ARG A 229 1.90 -21.66 -22.65
CA ARG A 229 1.70 -23.11 -22.87
C ARG A 229 1.84 -23.94 -21.61
N GLU A 230 2.52 -23.45 -20.57
CA GLU A 230 2.59 -24.12 -19.27
C GLU A 230 1.27 -24.03 -18.49
N TYR A 231 0.34 -23.19 -18.93
CA TYR A 231 -0.88 -22.88 -18.18
C TYR A 231 -2.18 -23.07 -18.96
N VAL A 232 -2.12 -23.32 -20.27
CA VAL A 232 -3.30 -23.43 -21.12
C VAL A 232 -3.23 -24.66 -21.99
N VAL A 233 -4.30 -25.46 -21.98
CA VAL A 233 -4.47 -26.66 -22.78
C VAL A 233 -5.75 -26.56 -23.60
N GLU A 234 -5.65 -26.87 -24.89
CA GLU A 234 -6.78 -26.88 -25.81
C GLU A 234 -7.20 -28.34 -26.13
N MET A 235 -8.49 -28.62 -25.93
CA MET A 235 -9.09 -29.91 -26.27
C MET A 235 -10.24 -29.68 -27.24
N ILE A 236 -10.48 -30.62 -28.15
CA ILE A 236 -11.59 -30.59 -29.12
C ILE A 236 -12.58 -31.69 -28.75
N VAL A 237 -13.86 -31.34 -28.78
CA VAL A 237 -14.97 -32.31 -28.60
C VAL A 237 -15.14 -33.11 -29.90
N ASP A 238 -14.98 -34.42 -29.84
CA ASP A 238 -15.16 -35.29 -31.01
C ASP A 238 -16.62 -35.35 -31.47
N GLU A 239 -16.84 -35.45 -32.79
CA GLU A 239 -18.17 -35.44 -33.39
C GLU A 239 -19.10 -36.58 -32.90
N GLY A 240 -18.55 -37.72 -32.56
CA GLY A 240 -19.28 -38.88 -32.03
C GLY A 240 -19.25 -39.01 -30.51
N SER A 241 -18.82 -37.99 -29.79
CA SER A 241 -18.66 -38.04 -28.35
C SER A 241 -19.98 -37.97 -27.59
N GLU A 242 -20.11 -38.74 -26.52
CA GLU A 242 -21.21 -38.65 -25.56
C GLU A 242 -21.31 -37.29 -24.88
N LEU A 243 -20.27 -36.45 -24.99
CA LEU A 243 -20.24 -35.10 -24.44
C LEU A 243 -21.09 -34.12 -25.26
N VAL A 244 -21.36 -34.41 -26.55
CA VAL A 244 -22.16 -33.55 -27.41
C VAL A 244 -23.61 -33.49 -26.88
N GLY A 245 -24.15 -32.28 -26.70
CA GLY A 245 -25.46 -32.03 -26.14
C GLY A 245 -25.52 -32.07 -24.60
N GLN A 246 -24.42 -32.42 -23.93
CA GLN A 246 -24.36 -32.32 -22.48
C GLN A 246 -23.93 -30.92 -22.04
N SER A 247 -24.44 -30.46 -20.89
CA SER A 247 -23.92 -29.24 -20.25
C SER A 247 -22.56 -29.51 -19.67
N ILE A 248 -21.71 -28.46 -19.57
CA ILE A 248 -20.35 -28.53 -19.02
C ILE A 248 -20.34 -29.19 -17.63
N GLU A 249 -21.37 -28.95 -16.83
CA GLU A 249 -21.50 -29.54 -15.49
C GLU A 249 -21.82 -31.06 -15.58
N ARG A 250 -22.73 -31.46 -16.45
CA ARG A 250 -23.07 -32.88 -16.66
C ARG A 250 -21.92 -33.65 -17.31
N ALA A 251 -21.20 -33.01 -18.19
CA ALA A 251 -20.00 -33.57 -18.84
C ALA A 251 -18.83 -33.75 -17.84
N GLY A 252 -18.95 -33.30 -16.58
CA GLY A 252 -17.89 -33.39 -15.58
C GLY A 252 -16.69 -32.50 -15.84
N LEU A 253 -16.79 -31.58 -16.79
CA LEU A 253 -15.70 -30.63 -17.14
C LEU A 253 -15.66 -29.42 -16.22
N ARG A 254 -16.56 -29.37 -15.25
CA ARG A 254 -16.58 -28.38 -14.18
C ARG A 254 -16.02 -28.98 -12.90
N GLY A 255 -15.05 -28.27 -12.28
CA GLY A 255 -14.50 -28.73 -11.02
C GLY A 255 -13.38 -29.75 -11.14
N LEU A 256 -12.70 -29.80 -12.29
CA LEU A 256 -11.49 -30.59 -12.49
C LEU A 256 -10.41 -30.19 -11.47
N PRO A 257 -9.64 -31.13 -10.91
CA PRO A 257 -8.51 -30.80 -10.07
C PRO A 257 -7.51 -29.98 -10.89
N GLU A 258 -7.09 -28.83 -10.37
CA GLU A 258 -6.05 -27.97 -10.94
C GLU A 258 -6.25 -27.43 -12.37
N LEU A 259 -7.37 -27.76 -13.03
CA LEU A 259 -7.77 -27.28 -14.35
C LEU A 259 -9.18 -26.68 -14.32
N TYR A 260 -9.43 -25.65 -15.12
CA TYR A 260 -10.77 -25.10 -15.30
C TYR A 260 -10.98 -24.59 -16.73
N LEU A 261 -12.20 -24.75 -17.23
CA LEU A 261 -12.58 -24.31 -18.55
C LEU A 261 -12.73 -22.78 -18.59
N VAL A 262 -11.92 -22.12 -19.40
CA VAL A 262 -11.87 -20.65 -19.52
C VAL A 262 -12.82 -20.16 -20.58
N GLU A 263 -12.77 -20.80 -21.77
CA GLU A 263 -13.57 -20.40 -22.92
C GLU A 263 -13.86 -21.59 -23.84
N ILE A 264 -14.86 -21.42 -24.68
CA ILE A 264 -15.18 -22.33 -25.79
C ILE A 264 -15.06 -21.53 -27.08
N ASP A 265 -14.27 -22.05 -28.02
CA ASP A 265 -14.25 -21.56 -29.40
C ASP A 265 -15.15 -22.47 -30.24
N ARG A 266 -16.26 -21.92 -30.72
CA ARG A 266 -17.24 -22.59 -31.55
C ARG A 266 -17.29 -21.91 -32.89
N ASP A 267 -16.82 -22.58 -33.93
CA ASP A 267 -16.81 -22.07 -35.32
C ASP A 267 -16.16 -20.66 -35.44
N GLY A 268 -15.13 -20.37 -34.67
CA GLY A 268 -14.48 -19.08 -34.61
C GLY A 268 -15.19 -18.03 -33.77
N ALA A 269 -16.31 -18.38 -33.13
CA ALA A 269 -16.99 -17.53 -32.15
C ALA A 269 -16.53 -17.91 -30.73
N LEU A 270 -15.83 -17.01 -30.06
CA LEU A 270 -15.36 -17.21 -28.69
C LEU A 270 -16.50 -16.97 -27.70
N ILE A 271 -16.82 -17.99 -26.91
CA ILE A 271 -17.75 -17.93 -25.80
C ILE A 271 -16.93 -17.80 -24.50
N PRO A 272 -16.73 -16.59 -24.01
CA PRO A 272 -15.98 -16.34 -22.78
C PRO A 272 -16.86 -16.55 -21.55
N ALA A 273 -16.23 -16.73 -20.40
CA ALA A 273 -16.91 -16.84 -19.10
C ALA A 273 -17.96 -17.97 -19.08
N VAL A 274 -17.53 -19.16 -19.48
CA VAL A 274 -18.37 -20.32 -19.73
C VAL A 274 -19.23 -20.66 -18.51
N SER A 275 -20.56 -20.52 -18.65
CA SER A 275 -21.53 -20.94 -17.63
C SER A 275 -21.60 -22.48 -17.57
N SER A 276 -21.87 -23.02 -16.38
CA SER A 276 -22.05 -24.48 -16.19
C SER A 276 -23.13 -25.11 -17.05
N ASN A 277 -24.11 -24.31 -17.51
CA ASN A 277 -25.28 -24.76 -18.25
C ASN A 277 -25.11 -24.74 -19.79
N ILE A 278 -23.96 -24.29 -20.28
CA ILE A 278 -23.67 -24.25 -21.72
C ILE A 278 -23.55 -25.69 -22.20
N GLU A 279 -24.32 -26.05 -23.26
CA GLU A 279 -24.23 -27.33 -23.94
C GLU A 279 -23.02 -27.37 -24.87
N LEU A 280 -22.32 -28.51 -24.86
CA LEU A 280 -21.17 -28.78 -25.72
C LEU A 280 -21.66 -29.22 -27.11
N HIS A 281 -21.02 -28.70 -28.14
CA HIS A 281 -21.26 -29.10 -29.52
C HIS A 281 -20.05 -29.89 -30.06
N ALA A 282 -20.30 -30.67 -31.10
CA ALA A 282 -19.25 -31.31 -31.86
C ALA A 282 -18.26 -30.23 -32.40
N ASN A 283 -16.99 -30.55 -32.38
CA ASN A 283 -15.88 -29.66 -32.78
C ASN A 283 -15.70 -28.39 -31.92
N ASP A 284 -16.43 -28.25 -30.79
CA ASP A 284 -16.11 -27.20 -29.83
C ASP A 284 -14.67 -27.34 -29.39
N ARG A 285 -13.89 -26.24 -29.48
CA ARG A 285 -12.54 -26.17 -28.95
C ARG A 285 -12.64 -25.61 -27.54
N LEU A 286 -12.33 -26.43 -26.55
CA LEU A 286 -12.38 -26.13 -25.13
C LEU A 286 -10.99 -25.68 -24.66
N VAL A 287 -10.89 -24.48 -24.12
CA VAL A 287 -9.64 -23.91 -23.59
C VAL A 287 -9.65 -24.06 -22.07
N PHE A 288 -8.76 -24.90 -21.56
CA PHE A 288 -8.56 -25.09 -20.13
C PHE A 288 -7.32 -24.31 -19.67
N ALA A 289 -7.40 -23.69 -18.49
CA ALA A 289 -6.27 -23.10 -17.83
C ALA A 289 -5.98 -23.81 -16.50
N GLY A 290 -4.70 -23.98 -16.18
CA GLY A 290 -4.25 -24.64 -14.95
C GLY A 290 -2.90 -25.31 -15.12
N LEU A 291 -2.58 -26.30 -14.29
CA LEU A 291 -1.31 -27.05 -14.37
C LEU A 291 -1.33 -28.04 -15.55
N VAL A 292 -0.34 -27.92 -16.42
CA VAL A 292 -0.21 -28.82 -17.60
C VAL A 292 0.03 -30.28 -17.19
N ASP A 293 0.64 -30.51 -16.03
CA ASP A 293 0.80 -31.87 -15.48
C ASP A 293 -0.56 -32.57 -15.26
N SER A 294 -1.66 -31.81 -15.12
CA SER A 294 -3.02 -32.32 -14.97
C SER A 294 -3.74 -32.57 -16.32
N VAL A 295 -3.06 -32.37 -17.46
CA VAL A 295 -3.59 -32.71 -18.81
C VAL A 295 -3.92 -34.20 -18.94
N VAL A 296 -3.19 -35.04 -18.22
CA VAL A 296 -3.47 -36.49 -18.16
C VAL A 296 -4.90 -36.75 -17.66
N ASP A 297 -5.45 -35.87 -16.82
CA ASP A 297 -6.84 -36.00 -16.35
C ASP A 297 -7.86 -35.66 -17.44
N LEU A 298 -7.54 -34.74 -18.36
CA LEU A 298 -8.37 -34.44 -19.53
C LEU A 298 -8.37 -35.57 -20.56
N GLN A 299 -7.28 -36.30 -20.68
CA GLN A 299 -7.18 -37.48 -21.58
C GLN A 299 -8.02 -38.66 -21.09
N ARG A 300 -8.49 -38.65 -19.84
CA ARG A 300 -9.41 -39.66 -19.30
C ARG A 300 -10.87 -39.45 -19.72
N PHE A 301 -11.22 -38.27 -20.26
CA PHE A 301 -12.56 -38.04 -20.80
C PHE A 301 -12.67 -38.60 -22.20
N ASN A 302 -13.48 -39.66 -22.33
CA ASN A 302 -13.79 -40.22 -23.64
C ASN A 302 -14.49 -39.17 -24.50
N GLY A 303 -13.94 -38.91 -25.69
CA GLY A 303 -14.51 -37.94 -26.63
C GLY A 303 -13.92 -36.54 -26.55
N LEU A 304 -12.83 -36.34 -25.79
CA LEU A 304 -11.96 -35.19 -25.88
C LEU A 304 -10.62 -35.59 -26.50
N ARG A 305 -10.21 -34.89 -27.55
CA ARG A 305 -8.88 -35.05 -28.13
C ARG A 305 -8.06 -33.77 -28.01
N PRO A 306 -6.72 -33.86 -27.81
CA PRO A 306 -5.86 -32.69 -27.90
C PRO A 306 -5.97 -32.02 -29.28
N ALA A 307 -6.00 -30.69 -29.32
CA ALA A 307 -5.93 -29.98 -30.59
C ALA A 307 -4.56 -30.25 -31.22
N ASN A 308 -4.53 -30.95 -32.38
CA ASN A 308 -3.28 -31.39 -33.08
C ASN A 308 -2.40 -30.22 -33.56
N GLU A 309 -2.96 -29.02 -33.63
CA GLU A 309 -2.23 -27.78 -33.81
C GLU A 309 -2.25 -26.99 -32.50
N GLN A 310 -1.45 -27.41 -31.53
CA GLN A 310 -1.09 -26.57 -30.38
C GLN A 310 -0.15 -25.44 -30.83
N VAL A 311 -0.39 -24.93 -32.02
CA VAL A 311 0.15 -23.66 -32.45
C VAL A 311 -0.80 -22.63 -31.84
N PHE A 312 -0.45 -22.14 -30.69
CA PHE A 312 -0.84 -20.78 -30.32
C PHE A 312 -0.39 -19.89 -31.48
N LYS A 313 -1.25 -19.77 -32.49
CA LYS A 313 -1.21 -18.64 -33.39
C LYS A 313 -1.56 -17.44 -32.52
N LEU A 314 -0.52 -16.90 -31.87
CA LEU A 314 -0.51 -15.55 -31.31
C LEU A 314 -0.75 -14.50 -32.40
N ASP A 315 -0.91 -14.96 -33.65
CA ASP A 315 -1.12 -14.12 -34.81
C ASP A 315 -2.61 -14.06 -35.18
N GLU A 316 -3.12 -12.90 -35.17
CA GLU A 316 -4.14 -12.23 -35.97
C GLU A 316 -5.57 -12.06 -35.44
N LYS A 317 -6.09 -12.72 -34.42
CA LYS A 317 -7.47 -12.39 -33.93
C LYS A 317 -7.68 -12.36 -32.41
N ARG A 318 -6.70 -12.69 -31.60
CA ARG A 318 -6.76 -12.63 -30.12
C ARG A 318 -6.30 -11.28 -29.55
N HIS A 319 -6.41 -10.20 -30.30
CA HIS A 319 -5.89 -8.86 -29.93
C HIS A 319 -6.51 -8.21 -28.68
N ASN A 320 -7.41 -8.90 -27.98
CA ASN A 320 -8.13 -8.30 -26.85
C ASN A 320 -7.82 -8.90 -25.48
N ARG A 321 -6.94 -9.89 -25.33
CA ARG A 321 -6.56 -10.46 -24.04
C ARG A 321 -5.07 -10.40 -23.79
N ILE A 322 -4.71 -10.12 -22.55
CA ILE A 322 -3.33 -9.97 -22.08
C ILE A 322 -3.16 -10.69 -20.75
N MET A 323 -1.94 -11.17 -20.53
CA MET A 323 -1.53 -11.65 -19.21
C MET A 323 -1.12 -10.45 -18.36
N VAL A 324 -1.65 -10.39 -17.15
CA VAL A 324 -1.41 -9.29 -16.21
C VAL A 324 -1.01 -9.87 -14.87
N GLU A 325 0.05 -9.34 -14.29
CA GLU A 325 0.42 -9.59 -12.90
C GLU A 325 -0.21 -8.52 -12.01
N ALA A 326 -0.94 -8.93 -10.99
CA ALA A 326 -1.59 -8.04 -10.03
C ALA A 326 -1.31 -8.49 -8.60
N VAL A 327 -0.98 -7.55 -7.72
CA VAL A 327 -0.80 -7.83 -6.28
C VAL A 327 -2.02 -7.36 -5.52
N VAL A 328 -2.62 -8.26 -4.74
CA VAL A 328 -3.82 -7.97 -3.95
C VAL A 328 -3.49 -6.94 -2.87
N SER A 329 -4.19 -5.82 -2.91
CA SER A 329 -4.09 -4.76 -1.92
C SER A 329 -4.70 -5.18 -0.58
N ASN A 330 -4.31 -4.53 0.51
CA ASN A 330 -4.96 -4.67 1.81
C ASN A 330 -6.40 -4.12 1.84
N THR A 331 -6.77 -3.27 0.90
CA THR A 331 -8.12 -2.70 0.74
C THR A 331 -9.01 -3.49 -0.20
N CYS A 332 -8.53 -4.59 -0.79
CA CYS A 332 -9.32 -5.39 -1.71
C CYS A 332 -10.55 -6.00 -1.00
N PRO A 333 -11.78 -5.78 -1.52
CA PRO A 333 -13.00 -6.25 -0.88
C PRO A 333 -13.13 -7.78 -0.83
N LEU A 334 -12.37 -8.49 -1.66
CA LEU A 334 -12.42 -9.95 -1.74
C LEU A 334 -11.48 -10.66 -0.75
N ILE A 335 -10.71 -9.93 0.07
CA ILE A 335 -9.84 -10.54 1.08
C ILE A 335 -10.66 -11.38 2.06
N GLY A 336 -10.20 -12.63 2.29
CA GLY A 336 -10.81 -13.59 3.21
C GLY A 336 -12.06 -14.28 2.67
N SER A 337 -12.43 -14.00 1.41
CA SER A 337 -13.38 -14.82 0.65
C SER A 337 -12.61 -15.71 -0.31
N THR A 338 -13.16 -16.85 -0.64
CA THR A 338 -12.59 -17.67 -1.71
C THR A 338 -12.78 -16.96 -3.05
N ILE A 339 -11.89 -17.25 -4.02
CA ILE A 339 -11.96 -16.68 -5.37
C ILE A 339 -13.35 -16.97 -6.01
N LYS A 340 -13.92 -18.15 -5.70
CA LYS A 340 -15.25 -18.56 -6.18
C LYS A 340 -16.38 -17.75 -5.53
N GLU A 341 -16.40 -17.63 -4.19
CA GLU A 341 -17.40 -16.87 -3.44
C GLU A 341 -17.35 -15.38 -3.78
N GLY A 342 -16.12 -14.83 -3.89
CA GLY A 342 -15.88 -13.45 -4.28
C GLY A 342 -16.23 -13.15 -5.75
N ARG A 343 -16.64 -14.15 -6.54
CA ARG A 343 -16.99 -13.99 -7.96
C ARG A 343 -15.96 -13.14 -8.72
N PHE A 344 -14.68 -13.39 -8.49
CA PHE A 344 -13.58 -12.58 -9.01
C PHE A 344 -13.72 -12.27 -10.50
N ARG A 345 -14.03 -13.31 -11.30
CA ARG A 345 -14.17 -13.19 -12.75
C ARG A 345 -15.29 -12.21 -13.16
N THR A 346 -16.41 -12.22 -12.45
CA THR A 346 -17.55 -11.34 -12.73
C THR A 346 -17.23 -9.90 -12.34
N ASN A 347 -16.57 -9.71 -11.19
CA ASN A 347 -16.29 -8.38 -10.66
C ASN A 347 -15.19 -7.65 -11.45
N TYR A 348 -14.18 -8.39 -11.92
CA TYR A 348 -13.00 -7.78 -12.57
C TYR A 348 -12.90 -8.11 -14.06
N ASN A 349 -13.79 -8.92 -14.63
CA ASN A 349 -13.75 -9.39 -16.02
C ASN A 349 -12.37 -9.98 -16.41
N ALA A 350 -11.75 -10.68 -15.44
CA ALA A 350 -10.44 -11.31 -15.54
C ALA A 350 -10.46 -12.69 -14.89
N ALA A 351 -9.72 -13.63 -15.46
CA ALA A 351 -9.56 -14.97 -14.90
C ALA A 351 -8.23 -15.09 -14.16
N ILE A 352 -8.23 -15.64 -12.95
CA ILE A 352 -7.01 -15.96 -12.22
C ILE A 352 -6.47 -17.28 -12.75
N ILE A 353 -5.23 -17.27 -13.26
CA ILE A 353 -4.52 -18.45 -13.78
C ILE A 353 -3.65 -19.08 -12.72
N ALA A 354 -3.02 -18.26 -11.89
CA ALA A 354 -2.20 -18.73 -10.80
C ALA A 354 -2.21 -17.72 -9.64
N VAL A 355 -1.99 -18.21 -8.43
CA VAL A 355 -1.82 -17.42 -7.21
C VAL A 355 -0.50 -17.79 -6.57
N ALA A 356 0.32 -16.79 -6.25
CA ALA A 356 1.50 -16.97 -5.43
C ALA A 356 1.34 -16.24 -4.10
N ARG A 357 1.81 -16.87 -3.04
CA ARG A 357 1.81 -16.35 -1.67
C ARG A 357 3.16 -16.64 -1.04
N ASN A 358 3.74 -15.65 -0.36
CA ASN A 358 5.05 -15.76 0.27
C ASN A 358 6.15 -16.24 -0.69
N GLY A 359 6.11 -15.80 -1.95
CA GLY A 359 7.09 -16.20 -2.95
C GLY A 359 6.92 -17.63 -3.49
N GLU A 360 5.85 -18.34 -3.12
CA GLU A 360 5.57 -19.70 -3.60
C GLU A 360 4.20 -19.76 -4.28
N ARG A 361 4.12 -20.50 -5.40
CA ARG A 361 2.86 -20.76 -6.08
C ARG A 361 2.00 -21.68 -5.24
N LEU A 362 0.72 -21.33 -5.06
CA LEU A 362 -0.24 -22.16 -4.35
C LEU A 362 -0.72 -23.30 -5.27
N LYS A 363 -0.38 -24.53 -4.92
CA LYS A 363 -0.82 -25.75 -5.59
C LYS A 363 -2.15 -26.22 -5.03
N ARG A 364 -3.22 -25.45 -5.29
CA ARG A 364 -4.61 -25.77 -4.87
C ARG A 364 -5.56 -25.37 -5.98
N LYS A 365 -6.77 -25.91 -5.96
CA LYS A 365 -7.85 -25.48 -6.84
C LYS A 365 -8.08 -23.97 -6.69
N ILE A 366 -7.91 -23.22 -7.77
CA ILE A 366 -7.89 -21.75 -7.75
C ILE A 366 -9.16 -21.16 -7.13
N GLY A 367 -10.34 -21.74 -7.45
CA GLY A 367 -11.62 -21.27 -6.92
C GLY A 367 -11.75 -21.37 -5.39
N ASP A 368 -11.03 -22.29 -4.75
CA ASP A 368 -11.10 -22.56 -3.31
C ASP A 368 -9.98 -21.87 -2.52
N ILE A 369 -9.17 -21.01 -3.18
CA ILE A 369 -8.14 -20.21 -2.52
C ILE A 369 -8.79 -18.97 -1.90
N ASP A 370 -8.60 -18.79 -0.59
CA ASP A 370 -8.91 -17.53 0.11
C ASP A 370 -7.91 -16.47 -0.28
N LEU A 371 -8.36 -15.35 -0.83
CA LEU A 371 -7.49 -14.22 -1.17
C LEU A 371 -6.99 -13.51 0.10
N ARG A 372 -5.71 -13.17 0.08
CA ARG A 372 -5.03 -12.40 1.14
C ARG A 372 -4.29 -11.21 0.56
N ALA A 373 -4.13 -10.17 1.37
CA ALA A 373 -3.28 -9.04 1.01
C ALA A 373 -1.85 -9.51 0.72
N GLY A 374 -1.25 -9.01 -0.37
CA GLY A 374 0.07 -9.41 -0.83
C GLY A 374 0.12 -10.67 -1.70
N ASP A 375 -1.02 -11.35 -1.93
CA ASP A 375 -1.08 -12.41 -2.92
C ASP A 375 -0.79 -11.84 -4.31
N THR A 376 0.10 -12.48 -5.04
CA THR A 376 0.37 -12.16 -6.44
C THR A 376 -0.50 -13.04 -7.31
N LEU A 377 -1.28 -12.41 -8.17
CA LEU A 377 -2.20 -13.06 -9.10
C LEU A 377 -1.65 -12.97 -10.51
N LEU A 378 -1.59 -14.06 -11.23
CA LEU A 378 -1.44 -14.07 -12.67
C LEU A 378 -2.84 -14.11 -13.28
N LEU A 379 -3.21 -13.07 -14.01
CA LEU A 379 -4.54 -12.86 -14.55
C LEU A 379 -4.51 -12.94 -16.08
N GLU A 380 -5.48 -13.58 -16.66
CA GLU A 380 -5.86 -13.39 -18.05
C GLU A 380 -7.00 -12.37 -18.11
N ALA A 381 -6.78 -11.24 -18.75
CA ALA A 381 -7.68 -10.12 -18.79
C ALA A 381 -7.78 -9.48 -20.18
N ARG A 382 -8.79 -8.64 -20.41
CA ARG A 382 -8.89 -7.84 -21.64
C ARG A 382 -7.79 -6.77 -21.68
N SER A 383 -7.43 -6.30 -22.87
CA SER A 383 -6.39 -5.30 -23.06
C SER A 383 -6.65 -3.97 -22.31
N ASN A 384 -7.91 -3.65 -22.03
CA ASN A 384 -8.31 -2.45 -21.28
C ASN A 384 -8.28 -2.64 -19.74
N PHE A 385 -8.01 -3.86 -19.25
CA PHE A 385 -7.97 -4.16 -17.81
C PHE A 385 -6.97 -3.26 -17.06
N HIS A 386 -5.80 -3.06 -17.64
CA HIS A 386 -4.78 -2.20 -17.07
C HIS A 386 -5.28 -0.75 -16.86
N GLU A 387 -6.01 -0.21 -17.83
CA GLU A 387 -6.56 1.15 -17.73
C GLU A 387 -7.69 1.23 -16.70
N GLN A 388 -8.54 0.21 -16.65
CA GLN A 388 -9.65 0.14 -15.70
C GLN A 388 -9.17 -0.01 -14.26
N GLN A 389 -8.14 -0.83 -14.03
CA GLN A 389 -7.62 -1.15 -12.70
C GLN A 389 -6.41 -0.31 -12.27
N ARG A 390 -5.86 0.54 -13.13
CA ARG A 390 -4.69 1.40 -12.85
C ARG A 390 -4.86 2.27 -11.59
N ASN A 391 -6.08 2.72 -11.33
CA ASN A 391 -6.44 3.55 -10.18
C ASN A 391 -7.32 2.81 -9.16
N SER A 392 -7.46 1.49 -9.30
CA SER A 392 -8.17 0.66 -8.34
C SER A 392 -7.33 0.55 -7.05
N ARG A 393 -8.02 0.55 -5.93
CA ARG A 393 -7.41 0.26 -4.62
C ARG A 393 -7.36 -1.23 -4.31
N ASP A 394 -7.94 -2.06 -5.17
CA ASP A 394 -8.03 -3.49 -4.98
C ASP A 394 -6.71 -4.19 -5.31
N PHE A 395 -5.92 -3.58 -6.21
CA PHE A 395 -4.61 -4.09 -6.61
C PHE A 395 -3.52 -3.02 -6.49
N PHE A 396 -2.40 -3.35 -5.86
CA PHE A 396 -1.26 -2.44 -5.77
C PHE A 396 -0.46 -2.34 -7.07
N LEU A 397 -0.40 -3.42 -7.83
CA LEU A 397 0.35 -3.49 -9.07
C LEU A 397 -0.50 -4.16 -10.13
N VAL A 398 -0.51 -3.54 -11.30
CA VAL A 398 -1.04 -4.14 -12.52
C VAL A 398 -0.01 -3.91 -13.62
N SER A 399 0.83 -4.91 -13.90
CA SER A 399 1.83 -4.81 -14.95
C SER A 399 1.30 -5.32 -16.29
N LYS A 400 1.55 -4.57 -17.36
CA LYS A 400 1.31 -4.98 -18.75
C LYS A 400 2.64 -5.35 -19.39
N LEU A 401 2.70 -6.51 -20.03
CA LEU A 401 3.91 -7.02 -20.67
C LEU A 401 4.27 -6.36 -21.99
N GLU A 402 3.33 -5.73 -22.68
CA GLU A 402 3.56 -5.14 -23.99
C GLU A 402 3.03 -3.72 -24.08
N GLY A 403 3.93 -2.79 -24.43
CA GLY A 403 3.62 -1.42 -24.79
C GLY A 403 3.38 -0.50 -23.59
N ALA A 404 4.37 0.31 -23.23
CA ALA A 404 4.18 1.42 -22.30
C ALA A 404 3.01 2.29 -22.81
N PRO A 405 2.04 2.67 -21.96
CA PRO A 405 0.99 3.61 -22.37
C PRO A 405 1.64 4.89 -22.87
N HIS A 406 1.09 5.49 -23.90
CA HIS A 406 1.47 6.83 -24.36
C HIS A 406 1.19 7.82 -23.23
N VAL A 407 2.22 8.09 -22.44
CA VAL A 407 2.16 9.12 -21.41
C VAL A 407 2.40 10.45 -22.13
N ASN A 408 1.54 11.41 -21.90
CA ASN A 408 1.66 12.72 -22.53
C ASN A 408 2.83 13.49 -21.88
N THR A 409 4.06 13.21 -22.34
CA THR A 409 5.30 13.78 -21.80
C THR A 409 5.43 15.29 -22.07
N ASP A 410 4.64 15.85 -22.97
CA ASP A 410 4.71 17.27 -23.35
C ASP A 410 4.39 18.20 -22.16
N ARG A 411 3.63 17.71 -21.19
CA ARG A 411 3.26 18.44 -19.97
C ARG A 411 4.15 18.18 -18.76
N ALA A 412 5.11 17.29 -18.87
CA ALA A 412 6.05 16.97 -17.78
C ALA A 412 6.79 18.20 -17.23
N PRO A 413 7.35 19.12 -18.07
CA PRO A 413 8.04 20.30 -17.55
C PRO A 413 7.10 21.24 -16.78
N PHE A 414 5.82 21.36 -17.19
CA PHE A 414 4.84 22.18 -16.47
C PHE A 414 4.52 21.59 -15.09
N ALA A 415 4.30 20.27 -15.00
CA ALA A 415 4.04 19.61 -13.73
C ALA A 415 5.25 19.74 -12.77
N LEU A 416 6.46 19.60 -13.30
CA LEU A 416 7.68 19.78 -12.51
C LEU A 416 7.83 21.25 -12.05
N ALA A 417 7.56 22.22 -12.92
CA ALA A 417 7.62 23.64 -12.58
C ALA A 417 6.61 24.01 -11.47
N ILE A 418 5.41 23.44 -11.49
CA ILE A 418 4.40 23.63 -10.45
C ILE A 418 4.91 23.05 -9.12
N LEU A 419 5.46 21.83 -9.11
CA LEU A 419 6.05 21.23 -7.91
C LEU A 419 7.18 22.10 -7.35
N VAL A 420 8.13 22.51 -8.20
CA VAL A 420 9.24 23.39 -7.79
C VAL A 420 8.71 24.72 -7.27
N GLY A 421 7.67 25.27 -7.88
CA GLY A 421 6.99 26.49 -7.41
C GLY A 421 6.39 26.35 -6.02
N ILE A 422 5.69 25.23 -5.72
CA ILE A 422 5.18 24.93 -4.37
C ILE A 422 6.33 24.86 -3.37
N VAL A 423 7.32 24.02 -3.66
CA VAL A 423 8.48 23.81 -2.78
C VAL A 423 9.19 25.13 -2.49
N SER A 424 9.48 25.90 -3.54
CA SER A 424 10.19 27.17 -3.40
C SER A 424 9.38 28.22 -2.62
N SER A 425 8.08 28.35 -2.91
CA SER A 425 7.22 29.33 -2.22
C SER A 425 7.09 29.05 -0.72
N VAL A 426 6.96 27.76 -0.34
CA VAL A 426 6.90 27.35 1.07
C VAL A 426 8.27 27.51 1.75
N SER A 427 9.36 27.07 1.10
CA SER A 427 10.72 27.13 1.68
C SER A 427 11.22 28.56 1.87
N LEU A 428 10.79 29.49 1.01
CA LEU A 428 11.11 30.91 1.13
C LEU A 428 10.16 31.66 2.07
N GLY A 429 9.18 30.99 2.66
CA GLY A 429 8.19 31.60 3.54
C GLY A 429 7.20 32.54 2.84
N LEU A 430 7.08 32.47 1.50
CA LEU A 430 6.21 33.33 0.72
C LEU A 430 4.73 32.97 0.89
N LEU A 431 4.43 31.67 1.01
CA LEU A 431 3.07 31.16 1.18
C LEU A 431 3.03 30.08 2.24
N PRO A 432 1.95 30.01 3.06
CA PRO A 432 1.68 28.86 3.90
C PRO A 432 1.54 27.58 3.06
N MET A 433 1.88 26.43 3.66
CA MET A 433 1.89 25.12 2.99
C MET A 433 0.51 24.79 2.38
N MET A 434 -0.59 25.03 3.11
CA MET A 434 -1.95 24.81 2.66
C MET A 434 -2.25 25.61 1.38
N THR A 435 -1.97 26.91 1.41
CA THR A 435 -2.23 27.82 0.29
C THR A 435 -1.42 27.44 -0.95
N ALA A 436 -0.12 27.17 -0.78
CA ALA A 436 0.77 26.76 -1.86
C ALA A 436 0.31 25.44 -2.49
N SER A 437 -0.08 24.47 -1.68
CA SER A 437 -0.57 23.16 -2.14
C SER A 437 -1.90 23.27 -2.88
N LEU A 438 -2.85 24.08 -2.40
CA LEU A 438 -4.13 24.33 -3.06
C LEU A 438 -3.92 24.99 -4.43
N LEU A 439 -3.12 26.05 -4.49
CA LEU A 439 -2.80 26.73 -5.77
C LEU A 439 -2.11 25.75 -6.72
N GLY A 440 -1.14 24.97 -6.25
CA GLY A 440 -0.47 23.98 -7.07
C GLY A 440 -1.40 22.88 -7.59
N GLY A 441 -2.28 22.36 -6.76
CA GLY A 441 -3.30 21.38 -7.15
C GLY A 441 -4.26 21.93 -8.21
N LEU A 442 -4.73 23.16 -8.03
CA LEU A 442 -5.58 23.85 -9.02
C LEU A 442 -4.82 24.10 -10.34
N LEU A 443 -3.55 24.53 -10.28
CA LEU A 443 -2.71 24.72 -11.45
C LEU A 443 -2.46 23.42 -12.21
N MET A 444 -2.30 22.27 -11.53
CA MET A 444 -2.19 20.95 -12.18
C MET A 444 -3.42 20.62 -13.02
N VAL A 445 -4.62 20.95 -12.52
CA VAL A 445 -5.87 20.72 -13.25
C VAL A 445 -6.05 21.75 -14.37
N ALA A 446 -5.79 23.03 -14.10
CA ALA A 446 -5.94 24.12 -15.05
C ALA A 446 -4.97 23.99 -16.25
N SER A 447 -3.72 23.58 -15.99
CA SER A 447 -2.72 23.29 -17.02
C SER A 447 -2.96 21.97 -17.75
N ARG A 448 -4.02 21.24 -17.40
CA ARG A 448 -4.35 19.92 -17.96
C ARG A 448 -3.23 18.89 -17.77
N CYS A 449 -2.41 19.02 -16.73
CA CYS A 449 -1.47 17.98 -16.33
C CYS A 449 -2.22 16.74 -15.82
N CYS A 450 -3.40 16.92 -15.23
CA CYS A 450 -4.36 15.85 -14.98
C CYS A 450 -5.80 16.32 -15.24
N GLY A 451 -6.66 15.38 -15.62
CA GLY A 451 -8.09 15.66 -15.79
C GLY A 451 -8.81 15.80 -14.45
N ALA A 452 -9.84 16.68 -14.36
CA ALA A 452 -10.58 16.91 -13.12
C ALA A 452 -11.25 15.66 -12.52
N SER A 453 -11.67 14.71 -13.36
CA SER A 453 -12.23 13.42 -12.91
C SER A 453 -11.17 12.55 -12.24
N LEU A 454 -9.97 12.52 -12.80
CA LEU A 454 -8.84 11.77 -12.28
C LEU A 454 -8.30 12.42 -10.99
N ALA A 455 -8.20 13.74 -10.96
CA ALA A 455 -7.82 14.50 -9.78
C ALA A 455 -8.68 14.15 -8.57
N ARG A 456 -10.02 14.13 -8.75
CA ARG A 456 -10.97 13.73 -7.67
C ARG A 456 -10.80 12.28 -7.22
N LYS A 457 -10.52 11.36 -8.15
CA LYS A 457 -10.27 9.95 -7.82
C LYS A 457 -8.91 9.72 -7.15
N ALA A 458 -7.95 10.62 -7.34
CA ALA A 458 -6.63 10.54 -6.75
C ALA A 458 -6.62 10.91 -5.27
N ILE A 459 -7.63 11.61 -4.77
CA ILE A 459 -7.76 11.95 -3.35
C ILE A 459 -7.99 10.66 -2.55
N ASP A 460 -7.12 10.41 -1.59
CA ASP A 460 -7.27 9.31 -0.65
C ASP A 460 -8.15 9.70 0.54
N TRP A 461 -9.46 9.47 0.38
CA TRP A 461 -10.46 9.79 1.39
C TRP A 461 -10.24 9.03 2.70
N GLU A 462 -9.74 7.79 2.65
CA GLU A 462 -9.41 7.02 3.85
C GLU A 462 -8.37 7.75 4.70
N VAL A 463 -7.32 8.28 4.07
CA VAL A 463 -6.30 9.07 4.76
C VAL A 463 -6.89 10.29 5.43
N LEU A 464 -7.72 11.05 4.70
CA LEU A 464 -8.34 12.27 5.23
C LEU A 464 -9.26 11.98 6.41
N LEU A 465 -10.07 10.94 6.32
CA LEU A 465 -10.98 10.52 7.39
C LEU A 465 -10.22 9.97 8.60
N VAL A 466 -9.13 9.22 8.40
CA VAL A 466 -8.27 8.74 9.49
C VAL A 466 -7.68 9.90 10.27
N ILE A 467 -7.19 10.94 9.59
CA ILE A 467 -6.63 12.12 10.27
C ILE A 467 -7.70 12.85 11.09
N ALA A 468 -8.84 13.13 10.47
CA ALA A 468 -9.92 13.83 11.14
C ALA A 468 -10.43 13.07 12.37
N GLY A 469 -10.62 11.75 12.25
CA GLY A 469 -11.02 10.90 13.36
C GLY A 469 -9.96 10.77 14.45
N ALA A 470 -8.67 10.83 14.07
CA ALA A 470 -7.56 10.83 15.00
C ALA A 470 -7.53 12.06 15.91
N ILE A 471 -7.72 13.23 15.32
CA ILE A 471 -7.82 14.48 16.06
C ILE A 471 -8.98 14.40 17.06
N ALA A 472 -10.14 13.87 16.64
CA ALA A 472 -11.28 13.68 17.52
C ALA A 472 -10.99 12.72 18.69
N LEU A 473 -10.28 11.60 18.45
CA LEU A 473 -9.86 10.67 19.51
C LEU A 473 -8.86 11.31 20.47
N GLY A 474 -7.90 12.08 19.96
CA GLY A 474 -6.93 12.83 20.75
C GLY A 474 -7.66 13.79 21.70
N ARG A 475 -8.62 14.56 21.17
CA ARG A 475 -9.43 15.49 21.97
C ARG A 475 -10.25 14.77 23.05
N ALA A 476 -10.80 13.59 22.74
CA ALA A 476 -11.50 12.77 23.73
C ALA A 476 -10.57 12.30 24.87
N MET A 477 -9.33 11.94 24.56
CA MET A 477 -8.33 11.56 25.58
C MET A 477 -7.98 12.72 26.51
N GLU A 478 -7.86 13.92 25.96
CA GLU A 478 -7.60 15.14 26.73
C GLU A 478 -8.78 15.47 27.66
N ILE A 479 -9.99 15.61 27.10
CA ILE A 479 -11.21 15.94 27.84
C ILE A 479 -11.50 14.92 28.95
N SER A 480 -11.29 13.63 28.70
CA SER A 480 -11.52 12.56 29.66
C SER A 480 -10.46 12.48 30.77
N GLY A 481 -9.32 13.16 30.65
CA GLY A 481 -8.17 13.07 31.54
C GLY A 481 -7.35 11.76 31.38
N LEU A 482 -7.67 10.95 30.37
CA LEU A 482 -6.93 9.69 30.10
C LEU A 482 -5.47 9.97 29.74
N ALA A 483 -5.21 11.03 28.97
CA ALA A 483 -3.88 11.43 28.58
C ALA A 483 -2.96 11.62 29.80
N GLY A 484 -3.41 12.37 30.82
CA GLY A 484 -2.66 12.56 32.06
C GLY A 484 -2.43 11.26 32.84
N THR A 485 -3.43 10.35 32.86
CA THR A 485 -3.30 9.03 33.51
C THR A 485 -2.25 8.17 32.83
N ILE A 486 -2.18 8.19 31.50
CA ILE A 486 -1.18 7.47 30.73
C ILE A 486 0.21 8.08 30.97
N GLY A 487 0.34 9.42 30.94
CA GLY A 487 1.61 10.11 31.20
C GLY A 487 2.22 9.74 32.53
N SER A 488 1.43 9.80 33.61
CA SER A 488 1.89 9.40 34.95
C SER A 488 2.27 7.92 35.03
N GLY A 489 1.54 7.03 34.37
CA GLY A 489 1.87 5.61 34.29
C GLY A 489 3.19 5.33 33.56
N VAL A 490 3.44 6.03 32.46
CA VAL A 490 4.67 5.93 31.67
C VAL A 490 5.87 6.44 32.48
N ARG A 491 5.72 7.52 33.22
CA ARG A 491 6.74 8.04 34.15
C ARG A 491 7.14 7.03 35.21
N VAL A 492 6.17 6.34 35.79
CA VAL A 492 6.43 5.28 36.80
C VAL A 492 7.23 4.12 36.19
N LEU A 493 6.96 3.76 34.93
CA LEU A 493 7.61 2.62 34.25
C LEU A 493 9.04 2.93 33.79
N PHE A 494 9.28 4.14 33.25
CA PHE A 494 10.55 4.49 32.59
C PHE A 494 11.40 5.53 33.35
N GLY A 495 10.96 5.96 34.52
CA GLY A 495 11.65 6.98 35.30
C GLY A 495 11.42 8.40 34.75
N GLY A 496 12.12 9.38 35.35
CA GLY A 496 11.98 10.79 34.96
C GLY A 496 13.00 11.27 33.91
N ASP A 497 13.74 10.37 33.24
CA ASP A 497 14.73 10.76 32.22
C ASP A 497 14.05 10.98 30.87
N PRO A 498 14.11 12.22 30.30
CA PRO A 498 13.49 12.54 29.03
C PRO A 498 14.00 11.68 27.86
N THR A 499 15.27 11.30 27.88
CA THR A 499 15.90 10.52 26.79
C THR A 499 15.42 9.07 26.81
N ILE A 500 15.31 8.46 27.99
CA ILE A 500 14.77 7.11 28.14
C ILE A 500 13.30 7.10 27.70
N MET A 501 12.53 8.11 28.06
CA MET A 501 11.16 8.30 27.63
C MET A 501 11.05 8.42 26.10
N LEU A 502 11.89 9.24 25.48
CA LEU A 502 11.96 9.38 24.02
C LEU A 502 12.24 8.04 23.35
N ALA A 503 13.22 7.30 23.86
CA ALA A 503 13.60 5.98 23.34
C ALA A 503 12.43 4.98 23.45
N ALA A 504 11.70 4.98 24.55
CA ALA A 504 10.54 4.11 24.78
C ALA A 504 9.37 4.47 23.84
N ILE A 505 9.02 5.75 23.71
CA ILE A 505 7.96 6.22 22.80
C ILE A 505 8.31 5.88 21.36
N PHE A 506 9.54 6.11 20.92
CA PHE A 506 10.01 5.76 19.60
C PHE A 506 9.87 4.25 19.33
N ALA A 507 10.38 3.43 20.26
CA ALA A 507 10.31 1.97 20.14
C ALA A 507 8.87 1.46 20.07
N LEU A 508 7.99 1.98 20.92
CA LEU A 508 6.57 1.61 20.94
C LEU A 508 5.87 2.03 19.64
N ALA A 509 6.09 3.25 19.15
CA ALA A 509 5.54 3.73 17.89
C ALA A 509 6.00 2.88 16.70
N MET A 510 7.29 2.53 16.66
CA MET A 510 7.87 1.69 15.62
C MET A 510 7.31 0.25 15.64
N LEU A 511 7.13 -0.33 16.82
CA LEU A 511 6.54 -1.66 16.99
C LEU A 511 5.07 -1.67 16.56
N LEU A 512 4.28 -0.68 17.00
CA LEU A 512 2.89 -0.53 16.59
C LEU A 512 2.78 -0.34 15.07
N ALA A 513 3.58 0.54 14.48
CA ALA A 513 3.58 0.77 13.04
C ALA A 513 3.93 -0.50 12.24
N SER A 514 4.82 -1.34 12.77
CA SER A 514 5.17 -2.64 12.18
C SER A 514 4.06 -3.69 12.31
N ALA A 515 3.20 -3.57 13.31
CA ALA A 515 2.12 -4.52 13.59
C ALA A 515 0.79 -4.15 12.92
N ILE A 516 0.50 -2.85 12.80
CA ILE A 516 -0.78 -2.34 12.26
C ILE A 516 -0.53 -1.65 10.92
N THR A 517 -0.38 -0.34 10.95
CA THR A 517 0.01 0.53 9.82
C THR A 517 0.69 1.79 10.37
N ALA A 518 1.55 2.40 9.55
CA ALA A 518 2.25 3.65 9.89
C ALA A 518 1.28 4.76 10.36
N LYS A 519 0.17 4.95 9.65
CA LYS A 519 -0.82 5.99 9.92
C LYS A 519 -1.54 5.78 11.25
N ALA A 520 -2.03 4.55 11.49
CA ALA A 520 -2.75 4.22 12.72
C ALA A 520 -1.83 4.31 13.96
N ALA A 521 -0.59 3.87 13.82
CA ALA A 521 0.39 3.96 14.90
C ALA A 521 0.71 5.42 15.26
N ALA A 522 0.91 6.28 14.27
CA ALA A 522 1.15 7.71 14.51
C ALA A 522 0.00 8.34 15.30
N VAL A 523 -1.23 8.12 14.85
CA VAL A 523 -2.45 8.63 15.47
C VAL A 523 -2.59 8.22 16.93
N LEU A 524 -2.36 6.95 17.23
CA LEU A 524 -2.49 6.40 18.58
C LEU A 524 -1.38 6.88 19.51
N MET A 525 -0.18 7.07 18.98
CA MET A 525 0.98 7.44 19.78
C MET A 525 1.11 8.93 20.08
N LEU A 526 0.53 9.81 19.26
CA LEU A 526 0.65 11.26 19.43
C LEU A 526 0.09 11.77 20.76
N PRO A 527 -1.14 11.43 21.18
CA PRO A 527 -1.66 11.85 22.49
C PRO A 527 -0.82 11.31 23.65
N ILE A 528 -0.28 10.08 23.50
CA ILE A 528 0.60 9.46 24.51
C ILE A 528 1.93 10.23 24.61
N ALA A 529 2.49 10.61 23.47
CA ALA A 529 3.73 11.38 23.40
C ALA A 529 3.57 12.78 24.04
N LEU A 530 2.45 13.45 23.76
CA LEU A 530 2.15 14.75 24.36
C LEU A 530 1.94 14.64 25.88
N ALA A 531 1.17 13.62 26.33
CA ALA A 531 0.95 13.38 27.74
C ALA A 531 2.26 13.10 28.50
N ALA A 532 3.17 12.33 27.90
CA ALA A 532 4.47 12.03 28.49
C ALA A 532 5.36 13.30 28.60
N ALA A 533 5.34 14.15 27.57
CA ALA A 533 6.07 15.42 27.61
C ALA A 533 5.54 16.37 28.71
N ASN A 534 4.21 16.50 28.80
CA ASN A 534 3.55 17.32 29.80
C ASN A 534 3.83 16.82 31.23
N ASP A 535 3.83 15.49 31.47
CA ASP A 535 4.11 14.91 32.78
C ASP A 535 5.57 15.11 33.21
N LEU A 536 6.51 15.15 32.25
CA LEU A 536 7.92 15.44 32.50
C LEU A 536 8.22 16.95 32.55
N GLU A 537 7.25 17.83 32.26
CA GLU A 537 7.42 19.28 32.15
C GLU A 537 8.53 19.69 31.16
N VAL A 538 8.63 18.95 30.04
CA VAL A 538 9.60 19.19 28.96
C VAL A 538 8.92 19.53 27.63
N SER A 539 9.72 19.99 26.65
CA SER A 539 9.21 20.26 25.31
C SER A 539 8.60 18.99 24.68
N PHE A 540 7.41 19.12 24.10
CA PHE A 540 6.73 18.03 23.39
C PHE A 540 7.34 17.73 22.01
N MET A 541 8.07 18.68 21.42
CA MET A 541 8.59 18.57 20.07
C MET A 541 9.44 17.32 19.82
N PRO A 542 10.42 16.95 20.68
CA PRO A 542 11.21 15.74 20.50
C PRO A 542 10.33 14.48 20.38
N TYR A 543 9.27 14.39 21.19
CA TYR A 543 8.39 13.21 21.24
C TYR A 543 7.48 13.14 20.03
N VAL A 544 6.98 14.27 19.54
CA VAL A 544 6.18 14.36 18.31
C VAL A 544 7.02 13.95 17.10
N ILE A 545 8.25 14.46 17.01
CA ILE A 545 9.20 14.07 15.95
C ILE A 545 9.58 12.59 16.05
N ALA A 546 9.74 12.07 17.26
CA ALA A 546 10.00 10.64 17.47
C ALA A 546 8.86 9.77 16.92
N VAL A 547 7.59 10.10 17.23
CA VAL A 547 6.42 9.40 16.68
C VAL A 547 6.37 9.52 15.16
N MET A 548 6.65 10.72 14.62
CA MET A 548 6.67 10.99 13.19
C MET A 548 7.67 10.09 12.45
N ILE A 549 8.93 10.07 12.90
CA ILE A 549 10.00 9.28 12.26
C ILE A 549 9.75 7.78 12.47
N ALA A 550 9.44 7.35 13.70
CA ALA A 550 9.20 5.94 14.02
C ALA A 550 8.08 5.32 13.17
N SER A 551 6.98 6.05 13.02
CA SER A 551 5.83 5.58 12.23
C SER A 551 6.11 5.63 10.72
N SER A 552 6.88 6.63 10.25
CA SER A 552 7.18 6.81 8.82
C SER A 552 8.23 5.85 8.28
N THR A 553 9.08 5.26 9.14
CA THR A 553 10.23 4.43 8.73
C THR A 553 10.06 2.95 9.04
N THR A 554 8.87 2.41 8.81
CA THR A 554 8.52 1.01 9.08
C THR A 554 9.08 0.08 8.00
N VAL A 555 10.18 -0.61 8.30
CA VAL A 555 10.90 -1.50 7.38
C VAL A 555 10.99 -2.96 7.84
N ALA A 556 10.66 -3.26 9.11
CA ALA A 556 10.86 -4.57 9.70
C ALA A 556 9.84 -5.63 9.25
N THR A 557 8.69 -5.21 8.73
CA THR A 557 7.61 -6.13 8.30
C THR A 557 7.05 -5.75 6.93
N PRO A 558 6.52 -6.72 6.17
CA PRO A 558 5.84 -6.41 4.91
C PRO A 558 4.51 -5.69 5.12
N ILE A 559 3.84 -5.90 6.27
CA ILE A 559 2.49 -5.41 6.55
C ILE A 559 2.49 -3.93 6.94
N GLY A 560 3.53 -3.48 7.65
CA GLY A 560 3.61 -2.14 8.25
C GLY A 560 3.55 -0.99 7.23
N TYR A 561 3.96 -1.24 5.98
CA TYR A 561 3.96 -0.22 4.93
C TYR A 561 3.50 -0.76 3.57
N PRO A 562 2.63 -0.03 2.82
CA PRO A 562 2.10 -0.50 1.54
C PRO A 562 3.17 -0.84 0.49
N THR A 563 4.27 -0.08 0.45
CA THR A 563 5.36 -0.32 -0.52
C THR A 563 6.10 -1.63 -0.25
N ASN A 564 6.24 -2.04 1.01
CA ASN A 564 6.80 -3.33 1.37
C ASN A 564 5.92 -4.47 0.85
N LEU A 565 4.60 -4.33 1.01
CA LEU A 565 3.64 -5.33 0.56
C LEU A 565 3.60 -5.44 -0.97
N MET A 566 3.75 -4.30 -1.69
CA MET A 566 3.82 -4.28 -3.15
C MET A 566 4.96 -5.11 -3.71
N VAL A 567 6.15 -4.99 -3.12
CA VAL A 567 7.34 -5.70 -3.60
C VAL A 567 7.45 -7.12 -3.07
N TYR A 568 6.59 -7.51 -2.11
CA TYR A 568 6.64 -8.77 -1.40
C TYR A 568 6.52 -9.98 -2.32
N GLY A 569 5.43 -10.06 -3.09
CA GLY A 569 5.19 -11.12 -4.07
C GLY A 569 6.13 -11.07 -5.26
N PRO A 570 6.22 -9.92 -5.97
CA PRO A 570 7.09 -9.77 -7.14
C PRO A 570 8.58 -10.01 -6.88
N GLY A 571 9.04 -9.77 -5.66
CA GLY A 571 10.42 -10.06 -5.23
C GLY A 571 10.63 -11.48 -4.72
N GLY A 572 9.57 -12.27 -4.55
CA GLY A 572 9.64 -13.64 -4.02
C GLY A 572 10.08 -13.70 -2.55
N TYR A 573 9.74 -12.68 -1.76
CA TYR A 573 10.18 -12.59 -0.38
C TYR A 573 9.30 -13.41 0.58
N HIS A 574 9.93 -13.84 1.69
CA HIS A 574 9.26 -14.36 2.88
C HIS A 574 9.23 -13.30 3.98
N PHE A 575 8.33 -13.47 4.94
CA PHE A 575 8.21 -12.55 6.09
C PHE A 575 9.55 -12.34 6.81
N PHE A 576 10.30 -13.39 7.03
CA PHE A 576 11.59 -13.34 7.71
C PHE A 576 12.70 -12.62 6.93
N ASP A 577 12.58 -12.48 5.61
CA ASP A 577 13.53 -11.70 4.82
C ASP A 577 13.46 -10.21 5.19
N TYR A 578 12.25 -9.71 5.48
CA TYR A 578 12.05 -8.35 6.01
C TYR A 578 12.67 -8.20 7.40
N LEU A 579 12.44 -9.14 8.30
CA LEU A 579 13.00 -9.07 9.64
C LEU A 579 14.53 -9.15 9.62
N ARG A 580 15.10 -9.92 8.68
CA ARG A 580 16.56 -10.11 8.56
C ARG A 580 17.32 -8.83 8.18
N ILE A 581 16.74 -7.99 7.31
CA ILE A 581 17.34 -6.70 6.93
C ILE A 581 16.67 -5.55 7.67
N GLY A 582 15.36 -5.52 7.68
CA GLY A 582 14.59 -4.44 8.28
C GLY A 582 14.70 -4.38 9.80
N GLY A 583 14.89 -5.53 10.49
CA GLY A 583 15.09 -5.56 11.93
C GLY A 583 16.35 -4.79 12.36
N PRO A 584 17.55 -5.15 11.89
CA PRO A 584 18.76 -4.39 12.16
C PRO A 584 18.70 -2.93 11.69
N LEU A 585 18.09 -2.67 10.52
CA LEU A 585 17.88 -1.31 10.04
C LEU A 585 16.99 -0.50 10.98
N SER A 586 15.91 -1.08 11.51
CA SER A 586 15.03 -0.43 12.48
C SER A 586 15.77 -0.08 13.78
N LEU A 587 16.67 -0.94 14.24
CA LEU A 587 17.52 -0.64 15.41
C LEU A 587 18.50 0.51 15.14
N ILE A 588 19.06 0.57 13.94
CA ILE A 588 19.94 1.69 13.52
C ILE A 588 19.13 2.99 13.48
N ILE A 589 17.93 2.96 12.88
CA ILE A 589 17.03 4.12 12.82
C ILE A 589 16.67 4.57 14.23
N TRP A 590 16.28 3.65 15.11
CA TRP A 590 15.96 3.94 16.50
C TRP A 590 17.11 4.61 17.24
N GLY A 591 18.30 4.00 17.22
CA GLY A 591 19.48 4.53 17.92
C GLY A 591 19.91 5.91 17.40
N LEU A 592 19.93 6.09 16.06
CA LEU A 592 20.25 7.40 15.46
C LEU A 592 19.19 8.45 15.81
N SER A 593 17.91 8.10 15.80
CA SER A 593 16.83 9.02 16.12
C SER A 593 16.89 9.48 17.57
N VAL A 594 17.08 8.56 18.52
CA VAL A 594 17.21 8.88 19.95
C VAL A 594 18.40 9.81 20.20
N TRP A 595 19.46 9.69 19.42
CA TRP A 595 20.62 10.55 19.52
C TRP A 595 20.43 11.91 18.83
N LEU A 596 19.87 11.94 17.61
CA LEU A 596 19.80 13.15 16.78
C LEU A 596 18.62 14.06 17.15
N ILE A 597 17.47 13.50 17.57
CA ILE A 597 16.26 14.29 17.85
C ILE A 597 16.53 15.34 18.95
N PRO A 598 17.12 15.00 20.12
CA PRO A 598 17.38 16.00 21.16
C PRO A 598 18.40 17.06 20.77
N LEU A 599 19.28 16.77 19.79
CA LEU A 599 20.22 17.76 19.26
C LEU A 599 19.53 18.81 18.39
N ALA A 600 18.48 18.42 17.67
CA ALA A 600 17.70 19.32 16.81
C ALA A 600 16.59 20.05 17.59
N TRP A 601 15.94 19.34 18.50
CA TRP A 601 14.87 19.85 19.38
C TRP A 601 15.19 19.48 20.83
N PRO A 602 15.81 20.39 21.60
CA PRO A 602 16.08 20.17 23.03
C PRO A 602 14.79 19.96 23.84
N TYR A 603 14.92 19.23 24.94
CA TYR A 603 13.83 18.95 25.88
C TYR A 603 13.29 20.19 26.59
#